data_906181a26f1bb1967b1e43ef565e495a
#
_entry.id   906181a26f1bb1967b1e43ef565e495a
#
_cell.length_a   1.000
_cell.length_b   1.000
_cell.length_c   1.000
_cell.angle_alpha   90.00
_cell.angle_beta   90.00
_cell.angle_gamma   90.00
#
_symmetry.space_group_name_H-M   'P 1'
#
loop_
_entity.id
_entity.type
_entity.pdbx_description
1 polymer ?
#
loop_
_entity_poly.entity_id
_entity_poly.type
_entity_poly.pdbx_seq_one_letter_code
_entity_poly.pdbx_strand_id
1 'polypeptide(L)'
;DEYNYEFLNADEIANELSEDGYQAGNISAGKEYFNRIEKTKTKNKNIILESTLSGMFLIKLIKEFKKNEYNVKIIFIVLNSPEQCIERIKHRVVTGGHFVPDDDVRRRFIRGKNNFWNIYKSIVEDWKLFNNTETGFELIAAGEKNKFDIVNQALFEFFIKDIKK
;
A
#
# COMPACT_ATOMS: atom_id res chain seq x y z
N ASP A 1 9.51 5.28 23.96
CA ASP A 1 9.35 6.37 22.97
C ASP A 1 8.14 6.04 22.12
N GLU A 2 7.03 6.76 22.34
CA GLU A 2 5.88 6.70 21.43
C GLU A 2 6.33 7.29 20.11
N TYR A 3 6.54 6.42 19.12
CA TYR A 3 6.79 6.85 17.76
C TYR A 3 5.54 7.59 17.26
N ASN A 4 5.62 8.91 17.18
CA ASN A 4 4.54 9.77 16.71
C ASN A 4 4.43 9.64 15.19
N TYR A 5 3.68 8.62 14.73
CA TYR A 5 3.36 8.41 13.33
C TYR A 5 2.03 9.07 12.99
N GLU A 6 1.97 9.74 11.86
CA GLU A 6 0.71 10.14 11.24
C GLU A 6 0.31 9.08 10.22
N PHE A 7 -0.82 8.38 10.48
CA PHE A 7 -1.37 7.40 9.56
C PHE A 7 -2.32 8.09 8.59
N LEU A 8 -2.10 7.90 7.29
CA LEU A 8 -2.90 8.50 6.23
C LEU A 8 -3.44 7.39 5.30
N ASN A 9 -4.76 7.25 5.29
CA ASN A 9 -5.51 6.34 4.45
C ASN A 9 -6.49 7.14 3.60
N ALA A 10 -6.45 6.96 2.28
CA ALA A 10 -7.32 7.70 1.36
C ALA A 10 -8.81 7.35 1.54
N ASP A 11 -9.13 6.10 1.91
CA ASP A 11 -10.51 5.66 2.16
C ASP A 11 -11.07 6.28 3.45
N GLU A 12 -10.26 6.40 4.51
CA GLU A 12 -10.65 7.07 5.76
C GLU A 12 -10.91 8.55 5.53
N ILE A 13 -10.03 9.23 4.80
CA ILE A 13 -10.22 10.64 4.43
C ILE A 13 -11.48 10.84 3.59
N ALA A 14 -11.80 9.92 2.68
CA ALA A 14 -13.02 9.97 1.91
C ALA A 14 -14.27 9.83 2.79
N ASN A 15 -14.23 8.96 3.80
CA ASN A 15 -15.32 8.78 4.76
C ASN A 15 -15.51 10.03 5.63
N GLU A 16 -14.44 10.58 6.19
CA GLU A 16 -14.51 11.83 6.97
C GLU A 16 -15.17 12.97 6.18
N LEU A 17 -14.76 13.17 4.92
CA LEU A 17 -15.34 14.19 4.05
C LEU A 17 -16.81 13.94 3.68
N SER A 18 -17.26 12.68 3.75
CA SER A 18 -18.66 12.31 3.48
C SER A 18 -19.55 12.53 4.68
N GLU A 19 -19.05 12.34 5.90
CA GLU A 19 -19.76 12.60 7.17
C GLU A 19 -20.01 14.10 7.39
N ASP A 20 -19.12 14.96 6.92
CA ASP A 20 -19.27 16.43 6.96
C ASP A 20 -20.33 16.99 5.97
N GLY A 21 -21.15 16.13 5.34
CA GLY A 21 -22.21 16.51 4.41
C GLY A 21 -21.74 16.90 3.01
N TYR A 22 -20.46 16.77 2.74
CA TYR A 22 -19.90 16.86 1.40
C TYR A 22 -19.96 15.47 0.76
N GLN A 23 -20.72 15.30 -0.32
CA GLN A 23 -20.49 14.19 -1.25
C GLN A 23 -19.13 14.42 -1.93
N ALA A 24 -18.07 14.14 -1.21
CA ALA A 24 -16.72 14.26 -1.72
C ALA A 24 -16.50 13.17 -2.76
N GLY A 25 -16.59 13.52 -4.02
CA GLY A 25 -16.14 12.62 -5.09
C GLY A 25 -14.68 12.22 -4.86
N ASN A 26 -14.26 11.08 -5.39
CA ASN A 26 -12.89 10.53 -5.30
C ASN A 26 -11.76 11.56 -5.56
N ILE A 27 -12.07 12.65 -6.28
CA ILE A 27 -11.13 13.73 -6.59
C ILE A 27 -10.85 14.64 -5.39
N SER A 28 -11.86 14.94 -4.56
CA SER A 28 -11.68 15.79 -3.36
C SER A 28 -10.96 15.04 -2.24
N ALA A 29 -11.28 13.77 -2.04
CA ALA A 29 -10.55 12.91 -1.11
C ALA A 29 -9.07 12.76 -1.51
N GLY A 30 -8.79 12.60 -2.81
CA GLY A 30 -7.42 12.59 -3.33
C GLY A 30 -6.67 13.89 -3.06
N LYS A 31 -7.30 15.05 -3.27
CA LYS A 31 -6.68 16.36 -2.98
C LYS A 31 -6.39 16.51 -1.48
N GLU A 32 -7.33 16.17 -0.61
CA GLU A 32 -7.14 16.26 0.83
C GLU A 32 -6.05 15.31 1.33
N TYR A 33 -6.00 14.08 0.79
CA TYR A 33 -4.91 13.14 1.06
C TYR A 33 -3.53 13.76 0.76
N PHE A 34 -3.37 14.39 -0.40
CA PHE A 34 -2.13 15.10 -0.75
C PHE A 34 -1.86 16.30 0.15
N ASN A 35 -2.86 17.10 0.49
CA ASN A 35 -2.72 18.23 1.40
C ASN A 35 -2.24 17.78 2.79
N ARG A 36 -2.76 16.67 3.30
CA ARG A 36 -2.30 16.12 4.60
C ARG A 36 -0.86 15.64 4.52
N ILE A 37 -0.47 14.98 3.45
CA ILE A 37 0.93 14.57 3.22
C ILE A 37 1.85 15.79 3.24
N GLU A 38 1.50 16.86 2.51
CA GLU A 38 2.30 18.09 2.47
C GLU A 38 2.42 18.73 3.87
N LYS A 39 1.31 18.84 4.59
CA LYS A 39 1.32 19.38 5.97
C LYS A 39 2.20 18.56 6.91
N THR A 40 2.22 17.24 6.73
CA THR A 40 3.01 16.35 7.59
C THR A 40 4.50 16.45 7.29
N LYS A 41 4.87 16.59 6.02
CA LYS A 41 6.27 16.85 5.61
C LYS A 41 6.82 18.12 6.28
N THR A 42 6.04 19.19 6.31
CA THR A 42 6.49 20.45 6.94
C THR A 42 6.68 20.35 8.46
N LYS A 43 6.07 19.37 9.10
CA LYS A 43 6.17 19.12 10.54
C LYS A 43 7.29 18.15 10.92
N ASN A 44 8.02 17.63 9.96
CA ASN A 44 9.08 16.63 10.15
C ASN A 44 8.63 15.40 10.97
N LYS A 45 7.39 14.93 10.71
CA LYS A 45 6.80 13.78 11.39
C LYS A 45 7.04 12.48 10.61
N ASN A 46 7.04 11.36 11.32
CA ASN A 46 6.96 10.06 10.68
C ASN A 46 5.56 9.85 10.08
N ILE A 47 5.50 9.23 8.90
CA ILE A 47 4.26 9.05 8.14
C ILE A 47 4.11 7.58 7.78
N ILE A 48 2.90 7.04 7.95
CA ILE A 48 2.50 5.76 7.40
C ILE A 48 1.44 6.02 6.33
N LEU A 49 1.71 5.55 5.11
CA LEU A 49 0.78 5.66 3.98
C LEU A 49 0.27 4.28 3.60
N GLU A 50 -1.06 4.11 3.55
CA GLU A 50 -1.66 2.90 3.00
C GLU A 50 -1.90 3.05 1.50
N SER A 51 -1.48 2.03 0.73
CA SER A 51 -1.66 2.01 -0.72
C SER A 51 -1.58 0.61 -1.28
N THR A 52 -2.31 0.35 -2.35
CA THR A 52 -2.23 -0.91 -3.12
C THR A 52 -1.01 -0.98 -4.04
N LEU A 53 -0.22 0.09 -4.17
CA LEU A 53 0.88 0.25 -5.14
C LEU A 53 0.47 0.03 -6.62
N SER A 54 -0.83 -0.02 -6.91
CA SER A 54 -1.33 -0.26 -8.28
C SER A 54 -1.16 0.93 -9.22
N GLY A 55 -0.96 2.14 -8.66
CA GLY A 55 -0.67 3.38 -9.39
C GLY A 55 0.81 3.75 -9.33
N MET A 56 1.20 4.76 -10.11
CA MET A 56 2.59 5.24 -10.22
C MET A 56 2.84 6.55 -9.46
N PHE A 57 1.81 7.13 -8.85
CA PHE A 57 1.90 8.46 -8.21
C PHE A 57 2.87 8.49 -7.02
N LEU A 58 2.96 7.37 -6.27
CA LEU A 58 3.86 7.28 -5.12
C LEU A 58 5.35 7.36 -5.51
N ILE A 59 5.71 7.09 -6.75
CA ILE A 59 7.12 7.21 -7.20
C ILE A 59 7.63 8.65 -7.03
N LYS A 60 6.81 9.63 -7.43
CA LYS A 60 7.16 11.05 -7.26
C LYS A 60 7.26 11.41 -5.79
N LEU A 61 6.28 10.97 -5.00
CA LEU A 61 6.22 11.21 -3.58
C LEU A 61 7.42 10.59 -2.83
N ILE A 62 7.77 9.33 -3.12
CA ILE A 62 8.94 8.66 -2.55
C ILE A 62 10.23 9.46 -2.87
N LYS A 63 10.40 9.87 -4.13
CA LYS A 63 11.55 10.68 -4.53
C LYS A 63 11.63 12.00 -3.78
N GLU A 64 10.49 12.61 -3.53
CA GLU A 64 10.40 13.85 -2.80
C GLU A 64 10.69 13.67 -1.30
N PHE A 65 10.15 12.64 -0.66
CA PHE A 65 10.50 12.27 0.71
C PHE A 65 12.01 12.03 0.87
N LYS A 66 12.62 11.31 -0.06
CA LYS A 66 14.07 11.06 -0.04
C LYS A 66 14.91 12.32 -0.21
N LYS A 67 14.45 13.30 -1.02
CA LYS A 67 15.11 14.61 -1.11
C LYS A 67 15.05 15.40 0.21
N ASN A 68 14.03 15.14 1.03
CA ASN A 68 13.86 15.72 2.37
C ASN A 68 14.39 14.81 3.48
N GLU A 69 15.35 13.92 3.15
CA GLU A 69 16.06 13.05 4.08
C GLU A 69 15.20 12.02 4.83
N TYR A 70 13.98 11.73 4.35
CA TYR A 70 13.18 10.65 4.90
C TYR A 70 13.73 9.28 4.50
N ASN A 71 13.78 8.37 5.46
CA ASN A 71 14.04 6.95 5.22
C ASN A 71 12.72 6.27 4.85
N VAL A 72 12.56 5.89 3.57
CA VAL A 72 11.32 5.32 3.06
C VAL A 72 11.40 3.80 3.03
N LYS A 73 10.46 3.14 3.68
CA LYS A 73 10.33 1.68 3.75
C LYS A 73 9.00 1.21 3.20
N ILE A 74 8.96 0.02 2.62
CA ILE A 74 7.73 -0.61 2.16
C ILE A 74 7.51 -1.93 2.88
N ILE A 75 6.32 -2.09 3.44
CA ILE A 75 5.78 -3.39 3.85
C ILE A 75 4.70 -3.75 2.84
N PHE A 76 5.00 -4.71 1.97
CA PHE A 76 4.04 -5.17 0.96
C PHE A 76 3.40 -6.48 1.41
N ILE A 77 2.09 -6.45 1.57
CA ILE A 77 1.29 -7.58 2.06
C ILE A 77 0.45 -8.11 0.91
N VAL A 78 0.58 -9.40 0.62
CA VAL A 78 -0.18 -10.07 -0.44
C VAL A 78 -1.12 -11.13 0.12
N LEU A 79 -2.13 -11.46 -0.64
CA LEU A 79 -2.95 -12.67 -0.53
C LEU A 79 -2.59 -13.63 -1.66
N ASN A 80 -3.03 -14.88 -1.56
CA ASN A 80 -2.70 -15.89 -2.56
C ASN A 80 -3.40 -15.63 -3.91
N SER A 81 -4.57 -14.95 -3.89
CA SER A 81 -5.30 -14.67 -5.12
C SER A 81 -6.12 -13.37 -5.02
N PRO A 82 -6.50 -12.78 -6.16
CA PRO A 82 -7.43 -11.66 -6.17
C PRO A 82 -8.83 -12.06 -5.70
N GLU A 83 -9.24 -13.33 -5.84
CA GLU A 83 -10.51 -13.85 -5.35
C GLU A 83 -10.59 -13.76 -3.82
N GLN A 84 -9.51 -14.10 -3.11
CA GLN A 84 -9.44 -13.90 -1.65
C GLN A 84 -9.57 -12.42 -1.26
N CYS A 85 -9.00 -11.52 -2.06
CA CYS A 85 -9.18 -10.08 -1.85
C CYS A 85 -10.66 -9.67 -2.00
N ILE A 86 -11.34 -10.20 -3.03
CA ILE A 86 -12.76 -9.94 -3.31
C ILE A 86 -13.63 -10.45 -2.14
N GLU A 87 -13.39 -11.68 -1.68
CA GLU A 87 -14.12 -12.24 -0.53
C GLU A 87 -13.96 -11.40 0.74
N ARG A 88 -12.74 -10.98 1.05
CA ARG A 88 -12.49 -10.07 2.19
C ARG A 88 -13.19 -8.73 2.05
N ILE A 89 -13.23 -8.16 0.84
CA ILE A 89 -13.96 -6.91 0.57
C ILE A 89 -15.46 -7.12 0.77
N LYS A 90 -16.03 -8.20 0.24
CA LYS A 90 -17.46 -8.53 0.45
C LYS A 90 -17.79 -8.64 1.93
N HIS A 91 -16.97 -9.34 2.70
CA HIS A 91 -17.16 -9.45 4.16
C HIS A 91 -17.06 -8.09 4.85
N ARG A 92 -16.08 -7.26 4.48
CA ARG A 92 -15.91 -5.91 5.03
C ARG A 92 -17.08 -4.99 4.70
N VAL A 93 -17.66 -5.08 3.50
CA VAL A 93 -18.83 -4.29 3.10
C VAL A 93 -20.04 -4.58 3.99
N VAL A 94 -20.26 -5.84 4.38
CA VAL A 94 -21.35 -6.23 5.32
C VAL A 94 -21.19 -5.55 6.67
N THR A 95 -19.95 -5.22 7.07
CA THR A 95 -19.63 -4.51 8.33
C THR A 95 -19.44 -3.00 8.16
N GLY A 96 -19.92 -2.42 7.05
CA GLY A 96 -19.88 -0.97 6.79
C GLY A 96 -18.65 -0.45 6.06
N GLY A 97 -17.82 -1.34 5.54
CA GLY A 97 -16.64 -0.93 4.77
C GLY A 97 -16.95 -0.55 3.32
N HIS A 98 -15.99 0.10 2.67
CA HIS A 98 -16.12 0.56 1.30
C HIS A 98 -16.13 -0.59 0.28
N PHE A 99 -17.08 -0.53 -0.67
CA PHE A 99 -17.17 -1.45 -1.80
C PHE A 99 -16.15 -1.11 -2.90
N VAL A 100 -15.50 -2.13 -3.44
CA VAL A 100 -14.63 -2.02 -4.62
C VAL A 100 -15.08 -3.04 -5.66
N PRO A 101 -15.34 -2.65 -6.92
CA PRO A 101 -15.71 -3.58 -8.00
C PRO A 101 -14.68 -4.70 -8.19
N ASP A 102 -15.15 -5.93 -8.42
CA ASP A 102 -14.29 -7.13 -8.54
C ASP A 102 -13.19 -6.97 -9.60
N ASP A 103 -13.51 -6.37 -10.75
CA ASP A 103 -12.52 -6.13 -11.82
C ASP A 103 -11.45 -5.13 -11.40
N ASP A 104 -11.79 -4.14 -10.58
CA ASP A 104 -10.83 -3.20 -10.01
C ASP A 104 -9.92 -3.90 -9.00
N VAL A 105 -10.45 -4.82 -8.19
CA VAL A 105 -9.66 -5.62 -7.25
C VAL A 105 -8.64 -6.48 -8.02
N ARG A 106 -9.08 -7.22 -9.04
CA ARG A 106 -8.20 -8.04 -9.88
C ARG A 106 -7.11 -7.21 -10.54
N ARG A 107 -7.50 -6.07 -11.13
CA ARG A 107 -6.58 -5.16 -11.79
C ARG A 107 -5.55 -4.60 -10.80
N ARG A 108 -5.98 -4.14 -9.61
CA ARG A 108 -5.10 -3.59 -8.57
C ARG A 108 -4.17 -4.65 -7.99
N PHE A 109 -4.65 -5.88 -7.79
CA PHE A 109 -3.85 -7.00 -7.32
C PHE A 109 -2.66 -7.27 -8.26
N ILE A 110 -2.93 -7.46 -9.55
CA ILE A 110 -1.90 -7.73 -10.55
C ILE A 110 -0.92 -6.56 -10.68
N ARG A 111 -1.45 -5.33 -10.79
CA ARG A 111 -0.62 -4.12 -10.92
C ARG A 111 0.22 -3.88 -9.66
N GLY A 112 -0.34 -4.04 -8.47
CA GLY A 112 0.37 -3.87 -7.21
C GLY A 112 1.57 -4.80 -7.09
N LYS A 113 1.39 -6.11 -7.38
CA LYS A 113 2.47 -7.09 -7.41
C LYS A 113 3.59 -6.69 -8.40
N ASN A 114 3.21 -6.39 -9.65
CA ASN A 114 4.16 -6.01 -10.68
C ASN A 114 4.91 -4.72 -10.35
N ASN A 115 4.21 -3.68 -9.91
CA ASN A 115 4.80 -2.41 -9.56
C ASN A 115 5.73 -2.52 -8.34
N PHE A 116 5.29 -3.24 -7.29
CA PHE A 116 6.14 -3.48 -6.13
C PHE A 116 7.45 -4.13 -6.55
N TRP A 117 7.38 -5.24 -7.28
CA TRP A 117 8.55 -6.02 -7.62
C TRP A 117 9.49 -5.34 -8.62
N ASN A 118 8.94 -4.75 -9.68
CA ASN A 118 9.74 -4.20 -10.76
C ASN A 118 10.18 -2.75 -10.52
N ILE A 119 9.48 -2.00 -9.64
CA ILE A 119 9.70 -0.56 -9.52
C ILE A 119 9.93 -0.16 -8.06
N TYR A 120 8.93 -0.36 -7.19
CA TYR A 120 8.92 0.25 -5.87
C TYR A 120 10.04 -0.25 -4.95
N LYS A 121 10.32 -1.56 -4.94
CA LYS A 121 11.37 -2.12 -4.08
C LYS A 121 12.77 -1.55 -4.39
N SER A 122 13.02 -1.10 -5.62
CA SER A 122 14.33 -0.57 -6.04
C SER A 122 14.56 0.90 -5.66
N ILE A 123 13.49 1.64 -5.34
CA ILE A 123 13.55 3.08 -5.06
C ILE A 123 13.43 3.44 -3.57
N VAL A 124 13.22 2.46 -2.70
CA VAL A 124 13.17 2.63 -1.23
C VAL A 124 14.44 2.13 -0.56
N GLU A 125 14.65 2.46 0.70
CA GLU A 125 15.81 2.02 1.48
C GLU A 125 15.71 0.54 1.80
N ASP A 126 14.59 0.11 2.40
CA ASP A 126 14.33 -1.30 2.67
C ASP A 126 12.87 -1.67 2.40
N TRP A 127 12.62 -2.97 2.25
CA TRP A 127 11.29 -3.51 2.03
C TRP A 127 11.13 -4.91 2.61
N LYS A 128 9.90 -5.22 2.97
CA LYS A 128 9.48 -6.55 3.41
C LYS A 128 8.25 -7.00 2.62
N LEU A 129 8.25 -8.27 2.22
CA LEU A 129 7.14 -8.92 1.53
C LEU A 129 6.54 -9.97 2.44
N PHE A 130 5.24 -9.84 2.74
CA PHE A 130 4.49 -10.77 3.58
C PHE A 130 3.34 -11.41 2.82
N ASN A 131 3.04 -12.67 3.15
CA ASN A 131 1.76 -13.29 2.87
C ASN A 131 0.82 -13.11 4.07
N ASN A 132 -0.43 -12.71 3.81
CA ASN A 132 -1.44 -12.62 4.85
C ASN A 132 -2.28 -13.91 4.82
N THR A 133 -1.97 -14.82 5.75
CA THR A 133 -2.65 -16.10 5.94
C THR A 133 -3.80 -15.97 6.95
N GLU A 134 -4.56 -17.04 7.14
CA GLU A 134 -5.59 -17.10 8.19
C GLU A 134 -5.00 -17.06 9.61
N THR A 135 -3.77 -17.51 9.76
CA THR A 135 -3.05 -17.56 11.04
C THR A 135 -2.18 -16.33 11.31
N GLY A 136 -2.12 -15.38 10.38
CA GLY A 136 -1.34 -14.14 10.52
C GLY A 136 -0.45 -13.83 9.31
N PHE A 137 0.57 -13.01 9.56
CA PHE A 137 1.50 -12.57 8.52
C PHE A 137 2.73 -13.46 8.48
N GLU A 138 3.01 -14.03 7.31
CA GLU A 138 4.19 -14.85 7.06
C GLU A 138 5.19 -14.09 6.17
N LEU A 139 6.44 -13.91 6.65
CA LEU A 139 7.48 -13.24 5.90
C LEU A 139 7.93 -14.11 4.72
N ILE A 140 7.82 -13.59 3.51
CA ILE A 140 8.26 -14.25 2.27
C ILE A 140 9.71 -13.90 1.96
N ALA A 141 10.01 -12.61 1.93
CA ALA A 141 11.32 -12.07 1.59
C ALA A 141 11.50 -10.67 2.18
N ALA A 142 12.74 -10.27 2.38
CA ALA A 142 13.08 -8.93 2.81
C ALA A 142 14.38 -8.47 2.17
N GLY A 143 14.56 -7.15 1.98
CA GLY A 143 15.79 -6.67 1.36
C GLY A 143 15.90 -5.16 1.27
N GLU A 144 17.03 -4.75 0.72
CA GLU A 144 17.38 -3.38 0.40
C GLU A 144 17.54 -3.25 -1.12
N LYS A 145 16.66 -2.49 -1.75
CA LYS A 145 16.64 -2.33 -3.21
C LYS A 145 16.57 -3.69 -3.93
N ASN A 146 17.62 -4.07 -4.66
CA ASN A 146 17.72 -5.31 -5.42
C ASN A 146 18.49 -6.44 -4.72
N LYS A 147 19.04 -6.17 -3.52
CA LYS A 147 19.67 -7.20 -2.67
C LYS A 147 18.63 -7.66 -1.66
N PHE A 148 18.36 -8.93 -1.59
CA PHE A 148 17.32 -9.46 -0.71
C PHE A 148 17.58 -10.93 -0.35
N ASP A 149 17.00 -11.33 0.76
CA ASP A 149 16.97 -12.71 1.23
C ASP A 149 15.56 -13.28 1.10
N ILE A 150 15.47 -14.53 0.67
CA ILE A 150 14.22 -15.28 0.62
C ILE A 150 14.11 -16.07 1.91
N VAL A 151 13.01 -15.85 2.65
CA VAL A 151 12.74 -16.54 3.91
C VAL A 151 11.86 -17.77 3.67
N ASN A 152 10.88 -17.65 2.78
CA ASN A 152 10.03 -18.78 2.36
C ASN A 152 10.09 -18.94 0.85
N GLN A 153 10.84 -19.96 0.41
CA GLN A 153 11.09 -20.21 -1.00
C GLN A 153 9.79 -20.53 -1.79
N ALA A 154 8.93 -21.37 -1.24
CA ALA A 154 7.70 -21.79 -1.91
C ALA A 154 6.73 -20.62 -2.13
N LEU A 155 6.53 -19.79 -1.12
CA LEU A 155 5.71 -18.59 -1.23
C LEU A 155 6.35 -17.53 -2.15
N PHE A 156 7.66 -17.45 -2.17
CA PHE A 156 8.36 -16.54 -3.07
C PHE A 156 8.18 -16.94 -4.54
N GLU A 157 8.35 -18.23 -4.87
CA GLU A 157 8.11 -18.76 -6.23
C GLU A 157 6.67 -18.54 -6.66
N PHE A 158 5.71 -18.77 -5.76
CA PHE A 158 4.31 -18.47 -6.00
C PHE A 158 4.07 -16.97 -6.24
N PHE A 159 4.71 -16.10 -5.46
CA PHE A 159 4.59 -14.65 -5.62
C PHE A 159 5.11 -14.18 -6.98
N ILE A 160 6.29 -14.63 -7.42
CA ILE A 160 6.91 -14.15 -8.66
C ILE A 160 6.34 -14.77 -9.94
N LYS A 161 5.62 -15.89 -9.85
CA LYS A 161 5.11 -16.68 -11.00
C LYS A 161 4.39 -15.83 -12.05
N ASP A 162 3.57 -14.87 -11.61
CA ASP A 162 2.72 -14.05 -12.49
C ASP A 162 3.29 -12.63 -12.71
N ILE A 163 4.51 -12.37 -12.24
CA ILE A 163 5.13 -11.06 -12.42
C ILE A 163 5.72 -10.97 -13.83
N LYS A 164 5.20 -9.99 -14.58
CA LYS A 164 5.71 -9.70 -15.91
C LYS A 164 7.05 -8.95 -15.82
N LYS A 165 8.02 -9.41 -16.56
CA LYS A 165 9.31 -8.73 -16.72
C LYS A 165 9.19 -7.51 -17.62
#